data_82e8b45cc44bc944072dc1c2ef112f60
#
_entry.id   82e8b45cc44bc944072dc1c2ef112f60
#
_cell.length_a   1.000
_cell.length_b   1.000
_cell.length_c   1.000
_cell.angle_alpha   90.00
_cell.angle_beta   90.00
_cell.angle_gamma   90.00
#
_symmetry.space_group_name_H-M   'P 1'
#
loop_
_entity.id
_entity.type
_entity.pdbx_description
1 polymer ?
#
loop_
_entity_poly.entity_id
_entity_poly.type
_entity_poly.pdbx_seq_one_letter_code
_entity_poly.pdbx_strand_id
1 'polypeptide(L)'
;MTYEFLKNDDNRLNEGASEDLLRHVESTLSIPLPHAWKEFLTFSNGAVLSDEIRLFSARREPASHDPEDDEPGEDLISWNLDPDELQGLAEKVLIIGRYCDDDFVCYLRKDAGKDDPPIYFFNHEECALEKDSDNALNFLRKYNVRFRPENIRKEKRALFLKQALAVIKLLLIVVGILALVTGLAWLLLFKGH
;
A
#
# COMPACT_ATOMS: atom_id res chain seq x y z
N MET A 1 11.50 -18.63 4.75
CA MET A 1 10.01 -18.52 4.96
C MET A 1 9.28 -19.21 3.83
N THR A 2 8.03 -19.66 4.02
CA THR A 2 7.28 -20.35 2.95
C THR A 2 6.25 -19.40 2.37
N TYR A 3 6.37 -19.04 1.10
CA TYR A 3 5.46 -18.12 0.39
C TYR A 3 4.38 -18.88 -0.42
N GLU A 4 4.19 -20.19 -0.16
CA GLU A 4 3.23 -21.03 -0.89
C GLU A 4 1.78 -20.52 -0.85
N PHE A 5 1.43 -19.75 0.18
CA PHE A 5 0.10 -19.14 0.29
C PHE A 5 -0.20 -18.11 -0.81
N LEU A 6 0.82 -17.63 -1.53
CA LEU A 6 0.67 -16.74 -2.67
C LEU A 6 0.26 -17.47 -3.96
N LYS A 7 0.44 -18.80 -4.02
CA LYS A 7 0.06 -19.62 -5.18
C LYS A 7 -1.46 -19.84 -5.19
N ASN A 8 -2.19 -18.91 -5.77
CA ASN A 8 -3.64 -18.98 -5.95
C ASN A 8 -4.03 -18.25 -7.25
N ASP A 9 -5.28 -18.39 -7.66
CA ASP A 9 -5.78 -17.85 -8.94
C ASP A 9 -5.87 -16.31 -8.97
N ASP A 10 -5.82 -15.65 -7.81
CA ASP A 10 -5.91 -14.20 -7.71
C ASP A 10 -4.55 -13.49 -7.87
N ASN A 11 -3.44 -14.26 -7.89
CA ASN A 11 -2.09 -13.73 -7.97
C ASN A 11 -1.36 -14.21 -9.21
N ARG A 12 -0.56 -13.32 -9.80
CA ARG A 12 0.38 -13.68 -10.87
C ARG A 12 1.78 -13.65 -10.30
N LEU A 13 2.43 -14.82 -10.29
CA LEU A 13 3.78 -15.02 -9.78
C LEU A 13 4.72 -15.30 -10.96
N ASN A 14 5.93 -14.76 -10.88
CA ASN A 14 6.97 -15.02 -11.87
C ASN A 14 7.91 -16.14 -11.40
N GLU A 15 8.77 -16.63 -12.29
CA GLU A 15 9.89 -17.47 -11.90
C GLU A 15 10.82 -16.71 -10.95
N GLY A 16 11.39 -17.40 -9.97
CA GLY A 16 12.23 -16.78 -8.94
C GLY A 16 13.54 -16.21 -9.50
N ALA A 17 14.01 -15.12 -8.90
CA ALA A 17 15.29 -14.49 -9.23
C ALA A 17 16.48 -15.36 -8.78
N SER A 18 17.52 -15.41 -9.60
CA SER A 18 18.80 -16.01 -9.19
C SER A 18 19.53 -15.11 -8.20
N GLU A 19 20.41 -15.71 -7.40
CA GLU A 19 21.25 -14.99 -6.45
C GLU A 19 22.20 -13.99 -7.13
N ASP A 20 22.70 -14.32 -8.33
CA ASP A 20 23.53 -13.42 -9.15
C ASP A 20 22.76 -12.18 -9.60
N LEU A 21 21.48 -12.37 -9.93
CA LEU A 21 20.61 -11.25 -10.32
C LEU A 21 20.35 -10.33 -9.14
N LEU A 22 20.06 -10.88 -7.95
CA LEU A 22 19.85 -10.08 -6.74
C LEU A 22 21.11 -9.30 -6.34
N ARG A 23 22.30 -9.93 -6.42
CA ARG A 23 23.58 -9.25 -6.19
C ARG A 23 23.84 -8.13 -7.21
N HIS A 24 23.44 -8.33 -8.46
CA HIS A 24 23.55 -7.30 -9.48
C HIS A 24 22.67 -6.09 -9.15
N VAL A 25 21.39 -6.31 -8.75
CA VAL A 25 20.49 -5.23 -8.32
C VAL A 25 21.08 -4.46 -7.14
N GLU A 26 21.52 -5.15 -6.08
CA GLU A 26 22.15 -4.54 -4.90
C GLU A 26 23.36 -3.68 -5.27
N SER A 27 24.22 -4.17 -6.19
CA SER A 27 25.40 -3.44 -6.63
C SER A 27 25.06 -2.22 -7.48
N THR A 28 24.05 -2.34 -8.35
CA THR A 28 23.61 -1.24 -9.24
C THR A 28 22.95 -0.12 -8.43
N LEU A 29 22.08 -0.47 -7.48
CA LEU A 29 21.42 0.50 -6.62
C LEU A 29 22.32 1.02 -5.50
N SER A 30 23.48 0.37 -5.25
CA SER A 30 24.36 0.64 -4.09
C SER A 30 23.61 0.54 -2.77
N ILE A 31 22.62 -0.34 -2.68
CA ILE A 31 21.76 -0.56 -1.52
C ILE A 31 21.58 -2.06 -1.31
N PRO A 32 21.79 -2.59 -0.10
CA PRO A 32 21.44 -3.96 0.21
C PRO A 32 19.91 -4.13 0.21
N LEU A 33 19.40 -5.22 -0.36
CA LEU A 33 17.99 -5.57 -0.22
C LEU A 33 17.75 -6.24 1.13
N PRO A 34 16.61 -5.98 1.81
CA PRO A 34 16.23 -6.72 3.02
C PRO A 34 16.24 -8.23 2.77
N HIS A 35 16.71 -9.01 3.76
CA HIS A 35 16.86 -10.47 3.58
C HIS A 35 15.52 -11.12 3.25
N ALA A 36 14.45 -10.79 3.96
CA ALA A 36 13.10 -11.31 3.68
C ALA A 36 12.62 -10.96 2.27
N TRP A 37 13.01 -9.78 1.74
CA TRP A 37 12.66 -9.40 0.38
C TRP A 37 13.44 -10.19 -0.67
N LYS A 38 14.72 -10.47 -0.43
CA LYS A 38 15.51 -11.39 -1.28
C LYS A 38 14.94 -12.80 -1.29
N GLU A 39 14.50 -13.32 -0.14
CA GLU A 39 13.82 -14.62 -0.08
C GLU A 39 12.51 -14.61 -0.90
N PHE A 40 11.73 -13.51 -0.84
CA PHE A 40 10.53 -13.37 -1.67
C PHE A 40 10.90 -13.34 -3.16
N LEU A 41 11.86 -12.53 -3.58
CA LEU A 41 12.30 -12.46 -4.98
C LEU A 41 12.88 -13.79 -5.50
N THR A 42 13.54 -14.56 -4.64
CA THR A 42 13.99 -15.91 -4.97
C THR A 42 12.81 -16.87 -5.18
N PHE A 43 11.70 -16.67 -4.46
CA PHE A 43 10.48 -17.46 -4.66
C PHE A 43 9.69 -16.98 -5.89
N SER A 44 9.54 -15.66 -6.06
CA SER A 44 8.88 -15.04 -7.20
C SER A 44 9.57 -13.72 -7.53
N ASN A 45 10.15 -13.62 -8.72
CA ASN A 45 10.82 -12.42 -9.20
C ASN A 45 9.79 -11.36 -9.62
N GLY A 46 9.25 -10.66 -8.63
CA GLY A 46 8.08 -9.81 -8.75
C GLY A 46 6.77 -10.60 -8.70
N ALA A 47 5.67 -9.89 -8.55
CA ALA A 47 4.33 -10.48 -8.52
C ALA A 47 3.26 -9.42 -8.78
N VAL A 48 2.08 -9.85 -9.22
CA VAL A 48 0.85 -9.04 -9.14
C VAL A 48 -0.09 -9.72 -8.16
N LEU A 49 -0.44 -9.01 -7.09
CA LEU A 49 -1.33 -9.52 -6.04
C LEU A 49 -2.72 -8.93 -6.25
N SER A 50 -3.69 -9.81 -6.54
CA SER A 50 -5.11 -9.45 -6.71
C SER A 50 -5.37 -8.27 -7.68
N ASP A 51 -4.55 -8.15 -8.73
CA ASP A 51 -4.56 -7.08 -9.75
C ASP A 51 -4.34 -5.64 -9.22
N GLU A 52 -4.09 -5.47 -7.92
CA GLU A 52 -4.00 -4.14 -7.26
C GLU A 52 -2.56 -3.76 -6.88
N ILE A 53 -1.75 -4.76 -6.50
CA ILE A 53 -0.37 -4.53 -6.10
C ILE A 53 0.58 -5.19 -7.08
N ARG A 54 1.44 -4.37 -7.66
CA ARG A 54 2.53 -4.83 -8.51
C ARG A 54 3.84 -4.75 -7.75
N LEU A 55 4.43 -5.90 -7.47
CA LEU A 55 5.74 -6.02 -6.83
C LEU A 55 6.81 -6.15 -7.91
N PHE A 56 7.82 -5.30 -7.85
CA PHE A 56 8.80 -5.17 -8.90
C PHE A 56 9.78 -6.33 -8.95
N SER A 57 10.15 -6.69 -10.18
CA SER A 57 11.12 -7.74 -10.46
C SER A 57 12.56 -7.24 -10.31
N ALA A 58 13.48 -8.14 -10.03
CA ALA A 58 14.90 -7.90 -10.24
C ALA A 58 15.21 -8.07 -11.74
N ARG A 59 15.89 -7.09 -12.36
CA ARG A 59 16.37 -7.16 -13.74
C ARG A 59 17.83 -6.77 -13.80
N ARG A 60 18.54 -7.20 -14.86
CA ARG A 60 19.96 -6.87 -15.06
C ARG A 60 20.18 -5.47 -15.60
N GLU A 61 19.23 -5.00 -16.38
CA GLU A 61 19.28 -3.69 -17.03
C GLU A 61 17.91 -3.03 -16.88
N PRO A 62 17.88 -1.69 -16.81
CA PRO A 62 16.63 -0.96 -16.91
C PRO A 62 15.90 -1.44 -18.17
N ALA A 63 14.59 -1.58 -18.11
CA ALA A 63 13.82 -1.81 -19.31
C ALA A 63 14.21 -0.74 -20.33
N SER A 64 14.50 -1.15 -21.58
CA SER A 64 14.70 -0.17 -22.64
C SER A 64 13.45 0.69 -22.68
N HIS A 65 13.64 1.98 -22.46
CA HIS A 65 12.57 2.94 -22.60
C HIS A 65 12.12 2.88 -24.07
N ASP A 66 11.03 2.17 -24.32
CA ASP A 66 10.36 2.27 -25.60
C ASP A 66 9.60 3.60 -25.56
N PRO A 67 9.93 4.59 -26.42
CA PRO A 67 9.27 5.89 -26.40
C PRO A 67 7.77 5.80 -26.77
N GLU A 68 7.28 4.63 -27.17
CA GLU A 68 5.85 4.38 -27.39
C GLU A 68 5.14 3.80 -26.12
N ASP A 69 5.91 3.25 -25.16
CA ASP A 69 5.43 2.85 -23.85
C ASP A 69 5.95 3.85 -22.81
N ASP A 70 5.16 4.86 -22.48
CA ASP A 70 5.49 5.91 -21.50
C ASP A 70 5.71 5.42 -20.06
N GLU A 71 5.73 4.11 -19.83
CA GLU A 71 5.93 3.55 -18.50
C GLU A 71 7.35 2.97 -18.33
N PRO A 72 8.08 3.39 -17.27
CA PRO A 72 9.33 2.73 -16.89
C PRO A 72 9.07 1.25 -16.63
N GLY A 73 10.01 0.38 -16.99
CA GLY A 73 9.87 -1.05 -16.76
C GLY A 73 9.55 -1.35 -15.29
N GLU A 74 8.69 -2.33 -15.05
CA GLU A 74 8.25 -2.74 -13.71
C GLU A 74 9.37 -3.51 -12.97
N ASP A 75 10.51 -2.88 -12.76
CA ASP A 75 11.68 -3.46 -12.10
C ASP A 75 12.32 -2.52 -11.07
N LEU A 76 13.04 -3.14 -10.12
CA LEU A 76 13.66 -2.44 -9.01
C LEU A 76 14.72 -1.42 -9.45
N ILE A 77 15.43 -1.67 -10.55
CA ILE A 77 16.51 -0.77 -11.00
C ILE A 77 15.89 0.49 -11.62
N SER A 78 14.98 0.33 -12.56
CA SER A 78 14.34 1.46 -13.24
C SER A 78 13.70 2.43 -12.26
N TRP A 79 12.86 1.94 -11.36
CA TRP A 79 12.14 2.78 -10.40
C TRP A 79 13.01 3.43 -9.32
N ASN A 80 14.16 2.86 -8.98
CA ASN A 80 15.03 3.41 -7.96
C ASN A 80 16.18 4.26 -8.49
N LEU A 81 16.42 4.26 -9.81
CA LEU A 81 17.41 5.11 -10.47
C LEU A 81 16.80 6.35 -11.13
N ASP A 82 15.49 6.38 -11.36
CA ASP A 82 14.82 7.56 -11.91
C ASP A 82 14.41 8.50 -10.78
N PRO A 83 15.13 9.61 -10.56
CA PRO A 83 14.84 10.55 -9.49
C PRO A 83 13.68 11.49 -9.81
N ASP A 84 13.29 11.64 -11.07
CA ASP A 84 12.36 12.71 -11.51
C ASP A 84 10.91 12.43 -11.04
N GLU A 85 10.49 11.17 -11.00
CA GLU A 85 9.16 10.81 -10.48
C GLU A 85 9.05 10.89 -8.96
N LEU A 86 10.15 10.83 -8.24
CA LEU A 86 10.15 10.70 -6.78
C LEU A 86 10.32 12.00 -6.00
N GLN A 87 10.46 13.16 -6.66
CA GLN A 87 10.49 14.49 -6.04
C GLN A 87 11.27 14.58 -4.70
N GLY A 88 12.49 14.02 -4.65
CA GLY A 88 13.33 14.00 -3.44
C GLY A 88 13.00 12.88 -2.44
N LEU A 89 12.12 11.97 -2.77
CA LEU A 89 11.84 10.77 -1.99
C LEU A 89 12.88 9.66 -2.26
N ALA A 90 13.47 9.63 -3.46
CA ALA A 90 14.45 8.62 -3.89
C ALA A 90 15.59 8.40 -2.90
N GLU A 91 16.05 9.46 -2.20
CA GLU A 91 17.09 9.36 -1.18
C GLU A 91 16.64 8.69 0.12
N LYS A 92 15.32 8.63 0.38
CA LYS A 92 14.74 8.17 1.65
C LYS A 92 14.19 6.76 1.57
N VAL A 93 13.72 6.33 0.41
CA VAL A 93 13.05 5.04 0.23
C VAL A 93 13.72 4.15 -0.80
N LEU A 94 13.50 2.85 -0.66
CA LEU A 94 13.73 1.83 -1.67
C LEU A 94 12.36 1.35 -2.13
N ILE A 95 11.98 1.70 -3.35
CA ILE A 95 10.71 1.31 -3.94
C ILE A 95 10.77 -0.14 -4.35
N ILE A 96 9.76 -0.91 -3.97
CA ILE A 96 9.66 -2.35 -4.23
C ILE A 96 8.39 -2.73 -4.98
N GLY A 97 7.51 -1.78 -5.24
CA GLY A 97 6.26 -2.02 -5.96
C GLY A 97 5.36 -0.79 -6.05
N ARG A 98 4.20 -0.98 -6.70
CA ARG A 98 3.13 0.01 -6.82
C ARG A 98 1.83 -0.56 -6.25
N TYR A 99 0.99 0.33 -5.73
CA TYR A 99 -0.37 0.04 -5.29
C TYR A 99 -1.35 0.87 -6.09
N CYS A 100 -2.29 0.21 -6.76
CA CYS A 100 -3.06 0.85 -7.81
C CYS A 100 -2.09 1.54 -8.79
N ASP A 101 -2.45 2.62 -9.44
CA ASP A 101 -1.57 3.20 -10.47
C ASP A 101 -0.59 4.26 -9.92
N ASP A 102 -0.80 4.76 -8.70
CA ASP A 102 -0.16 6.00 -8.27
C ASP A 102 0.65 5.92 -6.96
N ASP A 103 0.32 4.99 -6.05
CA ASP A 103 1.00 4.88 -4.77
C ASP A 103 2.14 3.85 -4.81
N PHE A 104 3.22 4.11 -4.06
CA PHE A 104 4.37 3.21 -4.03
C PHE A 104 4.44 2.37 -2.77
N VAL A 105 4.84 1.10 -2.94
CA VAL A 105 5.23 0.20 -1.87
C VAL A 105 6.73 0.32 -1.67
N CYS A 106 7.19 0.60 -0.45
CA CYS A 106 8.60 0.86 -0.24
C CYS A 106 9.12 0.45 1.15
N TYR A 107 10.44 0.30 1.24
CA TYR A 107 11.21 0.30 2.47
C TYR A 107 11.85 1.66 2.71
N LEU A 108 12.16 2.00 3.96
CA LEU A 108 13.09 3.10 4.23
C LEU A 108 14.52 2.67 3.88
N ARG A 109 15.27 3.48 3.10
CA ARG A 109 16.67 3.17 2.75
C ARG A 109 17.56 2.93 3.96
N LYS A 110 17.38 3.67 5.05
CA LYS A 110 18.10 3.48 6.32
C LYS A 110 17.90 2.09 6.95
N ASP A 111 16.83 1.40 6.57
CA ASP A 111 16.45 0.09 7.11
C ASP A 111 16.70 -1.06 6.13
N ALA A 112 17.14 -0.76 4.91
CA ALA A 112 17.31 -1.75 3.84
C ALA A 112 18.29 -2.90 4.18
N GLY A 113 19.31 -2.64 5.01
CA GLY A 113 20.23 -3.68 5.47
C GLY A 113 19.73 -4.57 6.62
N LYS A 114 18.49 -4.37 7.11
CA LYS A 114 17.89 -5.21 8.16
C LYS A 114 17.32 -6.49 7.56
N ASP A 115 17.08 -7.50 8.41
CA ASP A 115 16.55 -8.80 7.97
C ASP A 115 15.14 -8.66 7.38
N ASP A 116 14.19 -8.08 8.13
CA ASP A 116 12.79 -7.93 7.73
C ASP A 116 12.21 -6.61 8.28
N PRO A 117 12.57 -5.47 7.68
CA PRO A 117 12.11 -4.16 8.14
C PRO A 117 10.64 -3.90 7.76
N PRO A 118 10.01 -2.89 8.39
CA PRO A 118 8.65 -2.48 8.05
C PRO A 118 8.52 -2.02 6.60
N ILE A 119 7.34 -2.30 6.02
CA ILE A 119 6.92 -1.81 4.70
C ILE A 119 6.02 -0.59 4.87
N TYR A 120 6.17 0.35 3.96
CA TYR A 120 5.45 1.61 3.91
C TYR A 120 4.73 1.77 2.58
N PHE A 121 3.63 2.51 2.59
CA PHE A 121 3.07 3.15 1.41
C PHE A 121 3.53 4.60 1.34
N PHE A 122 3.84 5.02 0.14
CA PHE A 122 3.99 6.43 -0.19
C PHE A 122 2.77 6.84 -1.00
N ASN A 123 1.95 7.71 -0.41
CA ASN A 123 0.84 8.35 -1.09
C ASN A 123 1.39 9.55 -1.87
N HIS A 124 1.25 9.52 -3.20
CA HIS A 124 1.83 10.56 -4.06
C HIS A 124 1.02 11.88 -3.99
N GLU A 125 -0.30 11.84 -3.79
CA GLU A 125 -1.16 13.02 -3.70
C GLU A 125 -0.85 13.84 -2.44
N GLU A 126 -0.69 13.17 -1.30
CA GLU A 126 -0.42 13.81 -0.01
C GLU A 126 1.09 13.98 0.26
N CYS A 127 1.95 13.42 -0.59
CA CYS A 127 3.40 13.31 -0.37
C CYS A 127 3.73 12.72 1.01
N ALA A 128 2.91 11.79 1.48
CA ALA A 128 2.96 11.20 2.80
C ALA A 128 3.48 9.75 2.76
N LEU A 129 4.29 9.40 3.74
CA LEU A 129 4.81 8.06 3.93
C LEU A 129 4.15 7.44 5.16
N GLU A 130 3.33 6.41 4.94
CA GLU A 130 2.61 5.72 5.99
C GLU A 130 3.11 4.29 6.17
N LYS A 131 3.33 3.88 7.43
CA LYS A 131 3.67 2.50 7.74
C LYS A 131 2.46 1.60 7.49
N ASP A 132 2.65 0.60 6.62
CA ASP A 132 1.60 -0.38 6.30
C ASP A 132 1.73 -1.68 7.10
N SER A 133 2.91 -2.25 7.13
CA SER A 133 3.14 -3.57 7.73
C SER A 133 4.46 -3.61 8.49
N ASP A 134 4.52 -4.45 9.54
CA ASP A 134 5.72 -4.60 10.37
C ASP A 134 6.84 -5.35 9.67
N ASN A 135 6.53 -6.12 8.63
CA ASN A 135 7.46 -6.94 7.87
C ASN A 135 6.87 -7.41 6.53
N ALA A 136 7.73 -7.99 5.67
CA ALA A 136 7.35 -8.47 4.34
C ALA A 136 6.27 -9.57 4.38
N LEU A 137 6.38 -10.52 5.31
CA LEU A 137 5.44 -11.63 5.39
C LEU A 137 4.02 -11.15 5.76
N ASN A 138 3.91 -10.21 6.70
CA ASN A 138 2.63 -9.63 7.10
C ASN A 138 2.01 -8.82 5.95
N PHE A 139 2.83 -8.06 5.22
CA PHE A 139 2.42 -7.35 4.02
C PHE A 139 1.83 -8.31 2.97
N LEU A 140 2.58 -9.31 2.57
CA LEU A 140 2.17 -10.28 1.56
C LEU A 140 0.90 -11.04 1.97
N ARG A 141 0.77 -11.43 3.24
CA ARG A 141 -0.45 -12.08 3.75
C ARG A 141 -1.66 -11.15 3.73
N LYS A 142 -1.47 -9.89 4.13
CA LYS A 142 -2.53 -8.88 4.14
C LYS A 142 -3.13 -8.69 2.75
N TYR A 143 -2.27 -8.52 1.74
CA TYR A 143 -2.70 -8.22 0.38
C TYR A 143 -3.08 -9.44 -0.43
N ASN A 144 -2.56 -10.61 -0.12
CA ASN A 144 -3.02 -11.87 -0.71
C ASN A 144 -4.52 -12.17 -0.49
N VAL A 145 -5.12 -11.61 0.57
CA VAL A 145 -6.53 -11.88 0.91
C VAL A 145 -7.43 -10.64 0.89
N ARG A 146 -6.83 -9.44 0.87
CA ARG A 146 -7.57 -8.19 1.02
C ARG A 146 -8.59 -7.99 -0.10
N PHE A 147 -8.18 -8.25 -1.33
CA PHE A 147 -8.97 -7.98 -2.53
C PHE A 147 -9.89 -9.13 -2.93
N ARG A 148 -9.96 -10.21 -2.16
CA ARG A 148 -10.95 -11.26 -2.42
C ARG A 148 -12.36 -10.68 -2.35
N PRO A 149 -13.27 -11.03 -3.31
CA PRO A 149 -14.61 -10.44 -3.39
C PRO A 149 -15.40 -10.49 -2.07
N GLU A 150 -15.20 -11.54 -1.28
CA GLU A 150 -15.81 -11.70 0.03
C GLU A 150 -15.31 -10.69 1.08
N ASN A 151 -14.01 -10.34 1.04
CA ASN A 151 -13.41 -9.39 1.96
C ASN A 151 -13.79 -7.96 1.57
N ILE A 152 -13.74 -7.62 0.28
CA ILE A 152 -14.22 -6.34 -0.24
C ILE A 152 -15.69 -6.10 0.17
N ARG A 153 -16.53 -7.14 0.05
CA ARG A 153 -17.94 -7.04 0.49
C ARG A 153 -18.06 -6.80 2.00
N LYS A 154 -17.23 -7.43 2.82
CA LYS A 154 -17.20 -7.21 4.27
C LYS A 154 -16.76 -5.81 4.62
N GLU A 155 -15.69 -5.31 3.99
CA GLU A 155 -15.19 -3.94 4.20
C GLU A 155 -16.24 -2.89 3.78
N LYS A 156 -16.85 -3.03 2.60
CA LYS A 156 -17.93 -2.14 2.16
C LYS A 156 -19.12 -2.14 3.12
N ARG A 157 -19.51 -3.32 3.64
CA ARG A 157 -20.58 -3.40 4.64
C ARG A 157 -20.19 -2.72 5.96
N ALA A 158 -18.97 -2.92 6.44
CA ALA A 158 -18.46 -2.29 7.65
C ALA A 158 -18.42 -0.75 7.51
N LEU A 159 -17.94 -0.26 6.37
CA LEU A 159 -17.92 1.18 6.06
C LEU A 159 -19.34 1.77 6.01
N PHE A 160 -20.26 1.09 5.31
CA PHE A 160 -21.67 1.51 5.26
C PHE A 160 -22.30 1.58 6.66
N LEU A 161 -22.09 0.57 7.51
CA LEU A 161 -22.59 0.58 8.89
C LEU A 161 -22.00 1.73 9.70
N LYS A 162 -20.71 2.01 9.57
CA LYS A 162 -20.03 3.13 10.23
C LYS A 162 -20.64 4.48 9.81
N GLN A 163 -20.86 4.67 8.51
CA GLN A 163 -21.50 5.88 7.98
C GLN A 163 -22.96 6.01 8.45
N ALA A 164 -23.74 4.93 8.41
CA ALA A 164 -25.11 4.92 8.89
C ALA A 164 -25.22 5.29 10.39
N LEU A 165 -24.33 4.74 11.21
CA LEU A 165 -24.25 5.10 12.64
C LEU A 165 -23.89 6.57 12.87
N ALA A 166 -23.00 7.15 12.05
CA ALA A 166 -22.66 8.56 12.14
C ALA A 166 -23.86 9.45 11.80
N VAL A 167 -24.61 9.11 10.76
CA VAL A 167 -25.85 9.83 10.39
C VAL A 167 -26.90 9.74 11.49
N ILE A 168 -27.12 8.55 12.08
CA ILE A 168 -28.05 8.37 13.19
C ILE A 168 -27.66 9.23 14.39
N LYS A 169 -26.37 9.27 14.76
CA LYS A 169 -25.88 10.14 15.84
C LYS A 169 -26.17 11.60 15.57
N LEU A 170 -25.93 12.05 14.35
CA LEU A 170 -26.20 13.43 13.95
C LEU A 170 -27.70 13.78 14.06
N LEU A 171 -28.59 12.88 13.58
CA LEU A 171 -30.04 13.04 13.70
C LEU A 171 -30.49 13.13 15.15
N LEU A 172 -29.96 12.29 16.04
CA LEU A 172 -30.29 12.34 17.47
C LEU A 172 -29.87 13.66 18.11
N ILE A 173 -28.72 14.22 17.73
CA ILE A 173 -28.28 15.54 18.19
C ILE A 173 -29.26 16.63 17.73
N VAL A 174 -29.63 16.61 16.45
CA VAL A 174 -30.59 17.59 15.89
C VAL A 174 -31.93 17.52 16.58
N VAL A 175 -32.47 16.31 16.79
CA VAL A 175 -33.73 16.11 17.52
C VAL A 175 -33.62 16.61 18.97
N GLY A 176 -32.51 16.34 19.64
CA GLY A 176 -32.26 16.84 21.00
C GLY A 176 -32.22 18.37 21.07
N ILE A 177 -31.57 19.04 20.11
CA ILE A 177 -31.55 20.51 20.03
C ILE A 177 -32.95 21.06 19.79
N LEU A 178 -33.71 20.48 18.86
CA LEU A 178 -35.08 20.89 18.57
C LEU A 178 -35.99 20.77 19.81
N ALA A 179 -35.88 19.65 20.56
CA ALA A 179 -36.63 19.43 21.79
C ALA A 179 -36.27 20.48 22.88
N LEU A 180 -34.99 20.83 23.01
CA LEU A 180 -34.54 21.88 23.92
C LEU A 180 -35.11 23.27 23.54
N VAL A 181 -35.03 23.62 22.26
CA VAL A 181 -35.55 24.92 21.77
C VAL A 181 -37.05 25.03 21.97
N THR A 182 -37.81 23.99 21.63
CA THR A 182 -39.27 23.98 21.83
C THR A 182 -39.66 24.00 23.31
N GLY A 183 -38.92 23.30 24.16
CA GLY A 183 -39.14 23.33 25.62
C GLY A 183 -38.84 24.70 26.21
N LEU A 184 -37.77 25.37 25.76
CA LEU A 184 -37.45 26.75 26.20
C LEU A 184 -38.49 27.75 25.75
N ALA A 185 -38.94 27.66 24.50
CA ALA A 185 -39.98 28.53 23.94
C ALA A 185 -41.28 28.37 24.72
N TRP A 186 -41.68 27.14 25.08
CA TRP A 186 -42.85 26.86 25.88
C TRP A 186 -42.74 27.46 27.29
N LEU A 187 -41.58 27.32 27.95
CA LEU A 187 -41.32 27.91 29.26
C LEU A 187 -41.40 29.47 29.26
N LEU A 188 -40.92 30.10 28.21
CA LEU A 188 -40.95 31.56 28.06
C LEU A 188 -42.37 32.06 27.84
N LEU A 189 -43.21 31.34 27.09
CA LEU A 189 -44.58 31.71 26.79
C LEU A 189 -45.52 31.55 28.02
N PHE A 190 -45.26 30.55 28.88
CA PHE A 190 -46.16 30.25 30.02
C PHE A 190 -45.67 30.76 31.39
N LYS A 191 -44.45 31.34 31.49
CA LYS A 191 -44.01 32.04 32.71
C LYS A 191 -44.43 33.51 32.80
N GLY A 192 -45.15 34.00 31.81
CA GLY A 192 -45.59 35.40 31.71
C GLY A 192 -47.06 35.63 32.17
N HIS A 193 -47.69 34.65 32.83
CA HIS A 193 -49.00 34.79 33.43
C HIS A 193 -49.01 34.52 34.90
#